data_298b8568db4341eec5cd8d7378af4c23
#
_entry.id   298b8568db4341eec5cd8d7378af4c23
#
_cell.length_a   1.000
_cell.length_b   1.000
_cell.length_c   1.000
_cell.angle_alpha   90.00
_cell.angle_beta   90.00
_cell.angle_gamma   90.00
#
_symmetry.space_group_name_H-M   'P 1'
#
loop_
_entity.id
_entity.type
_entity.pdbx_description
1 polymer ?
#
loop_
_entity_poly.entity_id
_entity_poly.type
_entity_poly.pdbx_seq_one_letter_code
_entity_poly.pdbx_strand_id
1 'polypeptide(L)'
;MKIPLYLVDADEENLDRASWRWFPDMPRAVLSLFTEILTRTEGAARVVRRFGAPERIVTVTGAFQEGAMTLPFNAAEREDMAGLLRSRPIWLASRLHRDELATVLETHREVSRLAHRSVLILVPDDLQDCAEMRATLEAQGWRVAVWSEGEMPSETTQVILADTRGEMGLWYRLAPVTFMGSSLVSGQHGRDPNEPAAHGSAILYGPNVGRYLNRYSRYAEAGAARIVRDSPTLTAAVQRLIAPDQAAVMAHAAWDVASRGAAVTDRIQDMLLDRLDRLDAAR
;
A
#
# COMPACT_ATOMS: atom_id res chain seq x y z
N MET A 1 -38.36 -15.80 -3.41
CA MET A 1 -36.91 -16.13 -3.40
C MET A 1 -36.29 -15.49 -2.18
N LYS A 2 -35.64 -16.26 -1.26
CA LYS A 2 -34.96 -15.67 -0.12
C LYS A 2 -33.56 -15.23 -0.55
N ILE A 3 -33.25 -13.95 -0.40
CA ILE A 3 -31.90 -13.41 -0.63
C ILE A 3 -30.98 -13.92 0.49
N PRO A 4 -29.87 -14.57 0.18
CA PRO A 4 -28.92 -15.00 1.20
C PRO A 4 -28.22 -13.79 1.83
N LEU A 5 -28.04 -13.80 3.15
CA LEU A 5 -27.35 -12.77 3.90
C LEU A 5 -26.00 -13.29 4.39
N TYR A 6 -24.95 -12.50 4.23
CA TYR A 6 -23.61 -12.81 4.69
C TYR A 6 -23.15 -11.70 5.63
N LEU A 7 -22.64 -12.07 6.81
CA LEU A 7 -21.94 -11.15 7.69
C LEU A 7 -20.44 -11.36 7.49
N VAL A 8 -19.76 -10.34 6.98
CA VAL A 8 -18.34 -10.39 6.67
C VAL A 8 -17.57 -9.50 7.64
N ASP A 9 -16.36 -9.92 8.01
CA ASP A 9 -15.44 -9.12 8.81
C ASP A 9 -15.96 -8.83 10.23
N ALA A 10 -16.68 -9.77 10.82
CA ALA A 10 -17.17 -9.63 12.18
C ALA A 10 -16.01 -9.60 13.19
N ASP A 11 -16.00 -8.55 14.04
CA ASP A 11 -14.97 -8.28 15.02
C ASP A 11 -15.55 -8.22 16.44
N GLU A 12 -14.75 -8.55 17.45
CA GLU A 12 -15.15 -8.54 18.87
C GLU A 12 -15.64 -7.16 19.29
N GLU A 13 -14.91 -6.10 18.93
CA GLU A 13 -15.23 -4.72 19.30
C GLU A 13 -16.56 -4.24 18.75
N ASN A 14 -16.93 -4.70 17.57
CA ASN A 14 -18.17 -4.33 16.89
C ASN A 14 -19.39 -5.15 17.35
N LEU A 15 -19.15 -6.33 17.92
CA LEU A 15 -20.19 -7.27 18.33
C LEU A 15 -20.58 -7.12 19.80
N ASP A 16 -19.67 -6.71 20.69
CA ASP A 16 -19.95 -6.60 22.12
C ASP A 16 -20.57 -5.23 22.47
N ARG A 17 -21.78 -4.98 21.98
CA ARG A 17 -22.52 -3.77 22.30
C ARG A 17 -23.36 -3.98 23.58
N ALA A 18 -23.20 -3.05 24.53
CA ALA A 18 -23.98 -3.04 25.78
C ALA A 18 -25.50 -3.09 25.56
N SER A 19 -26.00 -2.58 24.45
CA SER A 19 -27.43 -2.58 24.09
C SER A 19 -28.02 -3.98 23.90
N TRP A 20 -27.22 -4.99 23.55
CA TRP A 20 -27.67 -6.37 23.36
C TRP A 20 -27.97 -7.09 24.68
N ARG A 21 -27.45 -6.57 25.78
CA ARG A 21 -27.74 -7.12 27.12
C ARG A 21 -29.19 -6.91 27.55
N TRP A 22 -29.86 -5.91 26.99
CA TRP A 22 -31.26 -5.58 27.33
C TRP A 22 -32.28 -6.42 26.57
N PHE A 23 -31.87 -7.05 25.46
CA PHE A 23 -32.73 -7.88 24.61
C PHE A 23 -32.01 -9.18 24.24
N PRO A 24 -31.93 -10.17 25.14
CA PRO A 24 -31.08 -11.36 24.93
C PRO A 24 -31.49 -12.25 23.76
N ASP A 25 -32.74 -12.25 23.35
CA ASP A 25 -33.23 -13.02 22.22
C ASP A 25 -33.01 -12.35 20.86
N MET A 26 -32.82 -11.03 20.83
CA MET A 26 -32.66 -10.26 19.62
C MET A 26 -31.37 -10.62 18.86
N PRO A 27 -30.18 -10.74 19.47
CA PRO A 27 -28.98 -11.17 18.79
C PRO A 27 -29.13 -12.51 18.10
N ARG A 28 -29.73 -13.48 18.82
CA ARG A 28 -29.97 -14.82 18.27
C ARG A 28 -30.90 -14.79 17.05
N ALA A 29 -31.99 -14.01 17.12
CA ALA A 29 -32.92 -13.87 16.02
C ALA A 29 -32.25 -13.23 14.79
N VAL A 30 -31.45 -12.18 14.99
CA VAL A 30 -30.72 -11.50 13.91
C VAL A 30 -29.66 -12.41 13.32
N LEU A 31 -28.82 -13.05 14.14
CA LEU A 31 -27.73 -13.91 13.68
C LEU A 31 -28.23 -15.15 12.93
N SER A 32 -29.46 -15.65 13.27
CA SER A 32 -30.07 -16.77 12.56
C SER A 32 -30.54 -16.44 11.14
N LEU A 33 -30.61 -15.15 10.77
CA LEU A 33 -30.97 -14.74 9.41
C LEU A 33 -29.82 -14.88 8.42
N PHE A 34 -28.57 -14.92 8.91
CA PHE A 34 -27.41 -15.03 8.05
C PHE A 34 -27.22 -16.47 7.52
N THR A 35 -26.82 -16.55 6.27
CA THR A 35 -26.41 -17.80 5.63
C THR A 35 -25.05 -18.24 6.11
N GLU A 36 -24.11 -17.30 6.21
CA GLU A 36 -22.78 -17.47 6.78
C GLU A 36 -22.34 -16.22 7.53
N ILE A 37 -21.48 -16.42 8.53
CA ILE A 37 -20.87 -15.40 9.37
C ILE A 37 -19.37 -15.62 9.34
N LEU A 38 -18.64 -14.66 8.75
CA LEU A 38 -17.21 -14.69 8.60
C LEU A 38 -16.58 -13.77 9.63
N THR A 39 -15.77 -14.33 10.52
CA THR A 39 -15.17 -13.61 11.65
C THR A 39 -13.68 -13.40 11.45
N ARG A 40 -13.14 -12.28 11.98
CA ARG A 40 -11.71 -11.97 11.93
C ARG A 40 -10.87 -12.92 12.77
N THR A 41 -11.38 -13.27 13.94
CA THR A 41 -10.64 -14.01 14.97
C THR A 41 -11.49 -15.12 15.57
N GLU A 42 -10.84 -16.08 16.23
CA GLU A 42 -11.52 -17.08 17.06
C GLU A 42 -12.26 -16.43 18.25
N GLY A 43 -11.77 -15.29 18.73
CA GLY A 43 -12.45 -14.51 19.76
C GLY A 43 -13.80 -13.99 19.27
N ALA A 44 -13.82 -13.35 18.09
CA ALA A 44 -15.05 -12.90 17.45
C ALA A 44 -16.01 -14.06 17.17
N ALA A 45 -15.50 -15.21 16.72
CA ALA A 45 -16.32 -16.41 16.53
C ALA A 45 -16.98 -16.91 17.83
N ARG A 46 -16.23 -16.91 18.95
CA ARG A 46 -16.77 -17.24 20.26
C ARG A 46 -17.87 -16.26 20.69
N VAL A 47 -17.70 -14.96 20.44
CA VAL A 47 -18.70 -13.94 20.76
C VAL A 47 -19.98 -14.19 19.97
N VAL A 48 -19.87 -14.40 18.66
CA VAL A 48 -21.02 -14.67 17.78
C VAL A 48 -21.76 -15.94 18.20
N ARG A 49 -21.04 -17.03 18.52
CA ARG A 49 -21.63 -18.29 19.01
C ARG A 49 -22.32 -18.10 20.37
N ARG A 50 -21.73 -17.32 21.29
CA ARG A 50 -22.33 -16.96 22.58
C ARG A 50 -23.65 -16.22 22.42
N PHE A 51 -23.79 -15.41 21.37
CA PHE A 51 -25.03 -14.74 21.02
C PHE A 51 -26.04 -15.63 20.29
N GLY A 52 -25.74 -16.93 20.14
CA GLY A 52 -26.68 -17.91 19.63
C GLY A 52 -26.62 -18.17 18.12
N ALA A 53 -25.57 -17.74 17.44
CA ALA A 53 -25.35 -18.15 16.05
C ALA A 53 -25.07 -19.64 15.97
N PRO A 54 -25.68 -20.38 15.02
CA PRO A 54 -25.38 -21.78 14.80
C PRO A 54 -23.93 -22.00 14.41
N GLU A 55 -23.24 -22.96 15.03
CA GLU A 55 -21.81 -23.20 14.78
C GLU A 55 -21.49 -23.43 13.30
N ARG A 56 -22.37 -24.16 12.60
CA ARG A 56 -22.21 -24.51 11.18
C ARG A 56 -22.10 -23.32 10.20
N ILE A 57 -22.57 -22.13 10.61
CA ILE A 57 -22.54 -20.92 9.76
C ILE A 57 -21.44 -19.94 10.17
N VAL A 58 -20.64 -20.24 11.18
CA VAL A 58 -19.58 -19.36 11.69
C VAL A 58 -18.23 -19.90 11.24
N THR A 59 -17.53 -19.11 10.43
CA THR A 59 -16.21 -19.47 9.90
C THR A 59 -15.21 -18.36 10.25
N VAL A 60 -14.02 -18.72 10.72
CA VAL A 60 -12.92 -17.79 10.93
C VAL A 60 -12.15 -17.65 9.61
N THR A 61 -12.16 -16.46 9.04
CA THR A 61 -11.49 -16.18 7.74
C THR A 61 -10.25 -15.31 7.90
N GLY A 62 -10.13 -14.57 8.98
CA GLY A 62 -9.19 -13.46 9.10
C GLY A 62 -9.87 -12.12 8.77
N ALA A 63 -9.13 -11.04 8.90
CA ALA A 63 -9.64 -9.70 8.58
C ALA A 63 -9.90 -9.57 7.08
N PHE A 64 -11.11 -9.15 6.71
CA PHE A 64 -11.41 -8.73 5.35
C PHE A 64 -10.70 -7.41 5.06
N GLN A 65 -9.71 -7.48 4.22
CA GLN A 65 -8.92 -6.33 3.84
C GLN A 65 -9.00 -6.19 2.33
N GLU A 66 -9.06 -4.97 1.86
CA GLU A 66 -8.82 -4.75 0.44
C GLU A 66 -7.47 -5.38 0.10
N GLY A 67 -7.51 -6.43 -0.69
CA GLY A 67 -6.31 -7.07 -1.22
C GLY A 67 -5.52 -6.01 -1.98
N ALA A 68 -4.22 -6.00 -1.80
CA ALA A 68 -3.35 -5.16 -2.58
C ALA A 68 -3.40 -5.65 -4.03
N MET A 69 -4.17 -4.97 -4.87
CA MET A 69 -4.14 -5.22 -6.32
C MET A 69 -2.80 -4.74 -6.87
N THR A 70 -2.10 -5.63 -7.57
CA THR A 70 -0.92 -5.23 -8.32
C THR A 70 -1.35 -4.30 -9.45
N LEU A 71 -0.73 -3.13 -9.51
CA LEU A 71 -0.96 -2.20 -10.60
C LEU A 71 -0.36 -2.76 -11.91
N PRO A 72 -1.00 -2.52 -13.05
CA PRO A 72 -0.49 -2.94 -14.34
C PRO A 72 0.84 -2.27 -14.66
N PHE A 73 1.71 -2.95 -15.37
CA PHE A 73 2.96 -2.43 -15.90
C PHE A 73 3.35 -3.22 -17.16
N ASN A 74 4.15 -2.58 -18.01
CA ASN A 74 4.74 -3.22 -19.18
C ASN A 74 6.02 -4.00 -18.76
N ALA A 75 6.01 -5.31 -18.93
CA ALA A 75 7.13 -6.15 -18.52
C ALA A 75 8.41 -5.91 -19.35
N ALA A 76 8.29 -5.63 -20.66
CA ALA A 76 9.42 -5.33 -21.52
C ALA A 76 10.06 -3.99 -21.13
N GLU A 77 9.25 -2.96 -20.92
CA GLU A 77 9.71 -1.64 -20.48
C GLU A 77 10.40 -1.71 -19.11
N ARG A 78 9.86 -2.50 -18.17
CA ARG A 78 10.51 -2.76 -16.88
C ARG A 78 11.88 -3.42 -17.06
N GLU A 79 12.00 -4.38 -17.97
CA GLU A 79 13.26 -5.08 -18.22
C GLU A 79 14.31 -4.16 -18.84
N ASP A 80 13.92 -3.35 -19.81
CA ASP A 80 14.77 -2.34 -20.44
C ASP A 80 15.26 -1.31 -19.40
N MET A 81 14.36 -0.76 -18.60
CA MET A 81 14.71 0.18 -17.54
C MET A 81 15.60 -0.45 -16.47
N ALA A 82 15.32 -1.68 -16.05
CA ALA A 82 16.16 -2.40 -15.11
C ALA A 82 17.56 -2.66 -15.66
N GLY A 83 17.66 -2.89 -16.98
CA GLY A 83 18.92 -3.01 -17.70
C GLY A 83 19.75 -1.72 -17.66
N LEU A 84 19.12 -0.57 -17.96
CA LEU A 84 19.75 0.76 -17.95
C LEU A 84 20.19 1.20 -16.55
N LEU A 85 19.37 0.88 -15.55
CA LEU A 85 19.60 1.25 -14.15
C LEU A 85 20.41 0.21 -13.36
N ARG A 86 20.92 -0.84 -14.02
CA ARG A 86 21.63 -1.95 -13.40
C ARG A 86 22.74 -1.49 -12.44
N SER A 87 22.77 -2.09 -11.25
CA SER A 87 23.75 -1.82 -10.20
C SER A 87 23.72 -0.40 -9.63
N ARG A 88 22.68 0.35 -9.89
CA ARG A 88 22.47 1.68 -9.28
C ARG A 88 21.48 1.56 -8.13
N PRO A 89 21.76 2.12 -6.95
CA PRO A 89 20.76 2.24 -5.90
C PRO A 89 19.61 3.14 -6.38
N ILE A 90 18.39 2.64 -6.27
CA ILE A 90 17.18 3.35 -6.72
C ILE A 90 16.25 3.51 -5.53
N TRP A 91 15.67 4.68 -5.40
CA TRP A 91 14.54 4.92 -4.52
C TRP A 91 13.52 5.81 -5.20
N LEU A 92 12.26 5.69 -4.78
CA LEU A 92 11.11 6.34 -5.38
C LEU A 92 10.50 7.34 -4.40
N ALA A 93 10.27 8.57 -4.83
CA ALA A 93 9.36 9.50 -4.20
C ALA A 93 8.03 9.46 -4.96
N SER A 94 7.08 8.70 -4.42
CA SER A 94 5.81 8.37 -5.07
C SER A 94 4.75 9.40 -4.71
N ARG A 95 4.01 9.92 -5.70
CA ARG A 95 2.91 10.86 -5.49
C ARG A 95 3.32 12.06 -4.62
N LEU A 96 4.43 12.68 -4.99
CA LEU A 96 5.05 13.74 -4.23
C LEU A 96 4.26 15.04 -4.34
N HIS A 97 3.86 15.62 -3.22
CA HIS A 97 3.32 16.97 -3.17
C HIS A 97 4.45 17.99 -3.40
N ARG A 98 4.17 19.09 -4.11
CA ARG A 98 5.18 20.11 -4.43
C ARG A 98 5.93 20.64 -3.21
N ASP A 99 5.25 20.82 -2.08
CA ASP A 99 5.86 21.32 -0.85
C ASP A 99 6.83 20.32 -0.17
N GLU A 100 6.82 19.05 -0.59
CA GLU A 100 7.77 18.03 -0.14
C GLU A 100 9.04 17.96 -0.99
N LEU A 101 9.04 18.61 -2.17
CA LEU A 101 10.13 18.53 -3.13
C LEU A 101 11.49 18.92 -2.51
N ALA A 102 11.53 20.01 -1.77
CA ALA A 102 12.76 20.50 -1.13
C ALA A 102 13.34 19.43 -0.17
N THR A 103 12.50 18.82 0.66
CA THR A 103 12.87 17.75 1.61
C THR A 103 13.44 16.53 0.88
N VAL A 104 12.79 16.12 -0.21
CA VAL A 104 13.19 14.96 -1.02
C VAL A 104 14.52 15.23 -1.75
N LEU A 105 14.71 16.43 -2.31
CA LEU A 105 15.96 16.79 -3.00
C LEU A 105 17.13 16.94 -2.04
N GLU A 106 16.91 17.49 -0.85
CA GLU A 106 17.93 17.54 0.20
C GLU A 106 18.35 16.12 0.61
N THR A 107 17.35 15.25 0.84
CA THR A 107 17.58 13.82 1.11
C THR A 107 18.38 13.17 -0.01
N HIS A 108 18.00 13.35 -1.27
CA HIS A 108 18.71 12.73 -2.38
C HIS A 108 20.14 13.22 -2.53
N ARG A 109 20.41 14.49 -2.19
CA ARG A 109 21.76 15.05 -2.18
C ARG A 109 22.65 14.37 -1.12
N GLU A 110 22.12 14.17 0.09
CA GLU A 110 22.84 13.49 1.17
C GLU A 110 23.05 11.99 0.89
N VAL A 111 22.04 11.34 0.31
CA VAL A 111 22.13 9.95 -0.15
C VAL A 111 23.20 9.80 -1.24
N SER A 112 23.24 10.73 -2.19
CA SER A 112 24.19 10.72 -3.31
C SER A 112 25.65 10.95 -2.87
N ARG A 113 25.89 11.54 -1.69
CA ARG A 113 27.24 11.66 -1.12
C ARG A 113 27.83 10.30 -0.73
N LEU A 114 27.00 9.38 -0.25
CA LEU A 114 27.41 8.02 0.12
C LEU A 114 27.32 7.05 -1.06
N ALA A 115 26.29 7.22 -1.89
CA ALA A 115 26.01 6.36 -3.03
C ALA A 115 25.97 7.22 -4.33
N HIS A 116 27.13 7.54 -4.87
CA HIS A 116 27.28 8.49 -5.99
C HIS A 116 26.50 8.15 -7.24
N ARG A 117 26.11 6.87 -7.41
CA ARG A 117 25.33 6.41 -8.54
C ARG A 117 23.84 6.27 -8.24
N SER A 118 23.38 6.73 -7.07
CA SER A 118 21.98 6.64 -6.69
C SER A 118 21.08 7.39 -7.68
N VAL A 119 19.88 6.86 -7.88
CA VAL A 119 18.84 7.43 -8.73
C VAL A 119 17.59 7.65 -7.89
N LEU A 120 17.04 8.85 -7.99
CA LEU A 120 15.71 9.18 -7.51
C LEU A 120 14.73 9.07 -8.67
N ILE A 121 13.68 8.27 -8.51
CA ILE A 121 12.49 8.34 -9.34
C ILE A 121 11.51 9.27 -8.62
N LEU A 122 11.10 10.34 -9.27
CA LEU A 122 10.19 11.34 -8.73
C LEU A 122 8.89 11.32 -9.51
N VAL A 123 7.80 10.93 -8.85
CA VAL A 123 6.45 10.95 -9.42
C VAL A 123 5.64 12.03 -8.72
N PRO A 124 5.28 13.13 -9.40
CA PRO A 124 4.43 14.17 -8.85
C PRO A 124 3.03 13.65 -8.50
N ASP A 125 2.41 14.22 -7.50
CA ASP A 125 1.01 13.89 -7.18
C ASP A 125 0.05 14.58 -8.15
N ASP A 126 0.33 15.83 -8.50
CA ASP A 126 -0.38 16.56 -9.54
C ASP A 126 0.57 16.86 -10.73
N LEU A 127 0.13 16.47 -11.93
CA LEU A 127 0.90 16.75 -13.14
C LEU A 127 1.02 18.25 -13.46
N GLN A 128 0.18 19.09 -12.89
CA GLN A 128 0.30 20.54 -13.03
C GLN A 128 1.57 21.09 -12.36
N ASP A 129 2.09 20.40 -11.35
CA ASP A 129 3.32 20.78 -10.64
C ASP A 129 4.60 20.35 -11.39
N CYS A 130 4.51 19.52 -12.45
CA CYS A 130 5.66 18.96 -13.16
C CYS A 130 6.60 20.04 -13.73
N ALA A 131 6.05 21.09 -14.32
CA ALA A 131 6.85 22.16 -14.91
C ALA A 131 7.67 22.92 -13.84
N GLU A 132 7.07 23.21 -12.69
CA GLU A 132 7.74 23.87 -11.57
C GLU A 132 8.77 22.95 -10.92
N MET A 133 8.45 21.67 -10.73
CA MET A 133 9.39 20.68 -10.21
C MET A 133 10.60 20.50 -11.13
N ARG A 134 10.36 20.41 -12.45
CA ARG A 134 11.43 20.35 -13.45
C ARG A 134 12.35 21.58 -13.37
N ALA A 135 11.77 22.77 -13.39
CA ALA A 135 12.54 24.02 -13.30
C ALA A 135 13.40 24.07 -12.01
N THR A 136 12.84 23.58 -10.89
CA THR A 136 13.57 23.49 -9.63
C THR A 136 14.74 22.49 -9.71
N LEU A 137 14.54 21.33 -10.32
CA LEU A 137 15.57 20.33 -10.53
C LEU A 137 16.73 20.89 -11.39
N GLU A 138 16.39 21.52 -12.50
CA GLU A 138 17.35 22.12 -13.42
C GLU A 138 18.14 23.27 -12.75
N ALA A 139 17.45 24.16 -12.04
CA ALA A 139 18.08 25.28 -11.32
C ALA A 139 19.04 24.80 -10.22
N GLN A 140 18.79 23.63 -9.63
CA GLN A 140 19.69 23.01 -8.64
C GLN A 140 20.82 22.18 -9.27
N GLY A 141 20.88 22.09 -10.61
CA GLY A 141 21.93 21.38 -11.34
C GLY A 141 21.80 19.86 -11.36
N TRP A 142 20.59 19.31 -11.12
CA TRP A 142 20.35 17.88 -11.24
C TRP A 142 20.37 17.43 -12.70
N ARG A 143 20.94 16.27 -12.96
CA ARG A 143 20.85 15.62 -14.28
C ARG A 143 19.56 14.80 -14.32
N VAL A 144 18.58 15.37 -15.00
CA VAL A 144 17.21 14.86 -15.07
C VAL A 144 17.00 14.09 -16.38
N ALA A 145 16.23 13.02 -16.34
CA ALA A 145 15.57 12.43 -17.50
C ALA A 145 14.07 12.64 -17.33
N VAL A 146 13.41 13.24 -18.31
CA VAL A 146 11.97 13.54 -18.29
C VAL A 146 11.22 12.47 -19.06
N TRP A 147 10.37 11.74 -18.36
CA TRP A 147 9.72 10.54 -18.91
C TRP A 147 8.76 10.83 -20.05
N SER A 148 7.93 11.88 -19.93
CA SER A 148 6.98 12.30 -20.99
C SER A 148 7.66 12.71 -22.30
N GLU A 149 8.92 13.09 -22.26
CA GLU A 149 9.72 13.46 -23.44
C GLU A 149 10.42 12.25 -24.08
N GLY A 150 10.20 11.05 -23.53
CA GLY A 150 10.84 9.81 -24.00
C GLY A 150 12.34 9.74 -23.67
N GLU A 151 12.80 10.52 -22.69
CA GLU A 151 14.21 10.54 -22.30
C GLU A 151 14.56 9.29 -21.50
N MET A 152 15.43 8.47 -22.04
CA MET A 152 15.95 7.29 -21.34
C MET A 152 17.09 7.68 -20.40
N PRO A 153 17.11 7.13 -19.16
CA PRO A 153 18.16 7.45 -18.21
C PRO A 153 19.53 6.99 -18.70
N SER A 154 20.51 7.87 -18.61
CA SER A 154 21.92 7.61 -18.88
C SER A 154 22.67 7.22 -17.60
N GLU A 155 23.96 6.86 -17.71
CA GLU A 155 24.83 6.57 -16.55
C GLU A 155 24.97 7.79 -15.61
N THR A 156 24.79 9.00 -16.13
CA THR A 156 24.91 10.24 -15.37
C THR A 156 23.60 10.76 -14.81
N THR A 157 22.45 10.24 -15.21
CA THR A 157 21.12 10.66 -14.73
C THR A 157 21.03 10.46 -13.22
N GLN A 158 20.58 11.46 -12.51
CA GLN A 158 20.42 11.46 -11.05
C GLN A 158 18.94 11.40 -10.65
N VAL A 159 18.09 12.02 -11.44
CA VAL A 159 16.64 12.06 -11.21
C VAL A 159 15.90 11.64 -12.47
N ILE A 160 14.94 10.76 -12.34
CA ILE A 160 13.94 10.47 -13.37
C ILE A 160 12.66 11.18 -12.94
N LEU A 161 12.24 12.18 -13.70
CA LEU A 161 10.95 12.83 -13.50
C LEU A 161 9.88 12.04 -14.26
N ALA A 162 9.11 11.26 -13.52
CA ALA A 162 8.05 10.41 -14.05
C ALA A 162 6.72 11.18 -14.05
N ASP A 163 6.55 12.02 -15.03
CA ASP A 163 5.50 13.03 -15.20
C ASP A 163 4.31 12.57 -16.06
N THR A 164 4.07 11.26 -16.09
CA THR A 164 2.95 10.63 -16.78
C THR A 164 2.00 9.90 -15.82
N ARG A 165 0.85 9.45 -16.31
CA ARG A 165 -0.14 8.71 -15.50
C ARG A 165 -0.21 7.25 -15.90
N GLY A 166 -0.58 6.41 -14.93
CA GLY A 166 -0.88 4.99 -15.18
C GLY A 166 0.31 4.05 -15.02
N GLU A 167 1.51 4.55 -14.76
CA GLU A 167 2.76 3.79 -14.76
C GLU A 167 3.32 3.50 -13.34
N MET A 168 2.53 3.73 -12.30
CA MET A 168 2.99 3.49 -10.93
C MET A 168 3.45 2.05 -10.69
N GLY A 169 2.84 1.07 -11.37
CA GLY A 169 3.26 -0.32 -11.28
C GLY A 169 4.70 -0.56 -11.76
N LEU A 170 5.15 0.17 -12.79
CA LEU A 170 6.53 0.17 -13.26
C LEU A 170 7.48 0.73 -12.20
N TRP A 171 7.17 1.92 -11.67
CA TRP A 171 8.03 2.64 -10.73
C TRP A 171 8.20 1.90 -9.40
N TYR A 172 7.12 1.34 -8.85
CA TYR A 172 7.20 0.51 -7.65
C TYR A 172 8.05 -0.76 -7.83
N ARG A 173 8.03 -1.37 -9.03
CA ARG A 173 8.83 -2.56 -9.31
C ARG A 173 10.29 -2.27 -9.57
N LEU A 174 10.63 -1.08 -10.02
CA LEU A 174 12.02 -0.65 -10.24
C LEU A 174 12.68 -0.20 -8.93
N ALA A 175 11.92 0.36 -8.01
CA ALA A 175 12.44 0.94 -6.78
C ALA A 175 12.22 0.02 -5.56
N PRO A 176 13.29 -0.54 -4.98
CA PRO A 176 13.19 -1.37 -3.78
C PRO A 176 12.78 -0.57 -2.54
N VAL A 177 12.86 0.76 -2.59
CA VAL A 177 12.50 1.68 -1.50
C VAL A 177 11.59 2.77 -2.03
N THR A 178 10.44 2.93 -1.41
CA THR A 178 9.45 3.97 -1.76
C THR A 178 9.17 4.89 -0.58
N PHE A 179 9.34 6.18 -0.78
CA PHE A 179 8.75 7.22 0.06
C PHE A 179 7.37 7.57 -0.48
N MET A 180 6.35 7.43 0.36
CA MET A 180 4.97 7.76 0.06
C MET A 180 4.74 9.25 0.28
N GLY A 181 4.69 10.01 -0.80
CA GLY A 181 4.49 11.45 -0.79
C GLY A 181 3.08 11.86 -0.32
N SER A 182 2.85 13.16 -0.29
CA SER A 182 1.64 13.79 0.28
C SER A 182 1.41 13.39 1.75
N SER A 183 2.49 13.04 2.46
CA SER A 183 2.46 12.52 3.82
C SER A 183 3.25 13.36 4.84
N LEU A 184 4.15 14.25 4.41
CA LEU A 184 4.85 15.20 5.29
C LEU A 184 4.07 16.51 5.44
N VAL A 185 3.24 16.87 4.48
CA VAL A 185 2.51 18.14 4.47
C VAL A 185 1.20 18.01 5.25
N SER A 186 0.96 18.95 6.16
CA SER A 186 -0.30 19.04 6.90
C SER A 186 -1.48 19.30 5.97
N GLY A 187 -2.61 18.65 6.26
CA GLY A 187 -3.82 18.77 5.43
C GLY A 187 -3.86 17.82 4.23
N GLN A 188 -2.76 17.13 3.94
CA GLN A 188 -2.72 16.01 3.01
C GLN A 188 -2.99 14.70 3.75
N HIS A 189 -3.30 13.64 3.00
CA HIS A 189 -3.73 12.37 3.60
C HIS A 189 -2.86 11.17 3.21
N GLY A 190 -1.69 11.43 2.63
CA GLY A 190 -0.83 10.36 2.10
C GLY A 190 -1.52 9.55 1.00
N ARG A 191 -0.98 8.37 0.72
CA ARG A 191 -1.47 7.43 -0.30
C ARG A 191 -1.51 6.02 0.25
N ASP A 192 -2.17 5.12 -0.47
CA ASP A 192 -2.38 3.74 -0.02
C ASP A 192 -1.06 2.95 0.03
N PRO A 193 -0.63 2.45 1.22
CA PRO A 193 0.58 1.65 1.33
C PRO A 193 0.47 0.26 0.69
N ASN A 194 -0.73 -0.19 0.37
CA ASN A 194 -0.94 -1.47 -0.29
C ASN A 194 -0.30 -1.51 -1.71
N GLU A 195 -0.27 -0.36 -2.41
CA GLU A 195 0.31 -0.29 -3.75
C GLU A 195 1.79 -0.68 -3.77
N PRO A 196 2.72 0.02 -3.05
CA PRO A 196 4.13 -0.38 -3.03
C PRO A 196 4.35 -1.76 -2.40
N ALA A 197 3.55 -2.14 -1.40
CA ALA A 197 3.63 -3.44 -0.75
C ALA A 197 3.41 -4.60 -1.72
N ALA A 198 2.37 -4.52 -2.57
CA ALA A 198 2.07 -5.52 -3.60
C ALA A 198 3.16 -5.65 -4.67
N HIS A 199 4.01 -4.63 -4.81
CA HIS A 199 5.11 -4.61 -5.78
C HIS A 199 6.47 -4.94 -5.17
N GLY A 200 6.52 -5.25 -3.86
CA GLY A 200 7.76 -5.64 -3.17
C GLY A 200 8.70 -4.47 -2.90
N SER A 201 8.17 -3.29 -2.56
CA SER A 201 8.94 -2.12 -2.18
C SER A 201 8.85 -1.85 -0.68
N ALA A 202 9.98 -1.51 -0.04
CA ALA A 202 10.03 -1.07 1.35
C ALA A 202 9.39 0.32 1.49
N ILE A 203 8.59 0.54 2.52
CA ILE A 203 7.70 1.71 2.62
C ILE A 203 8.23 2.72 3.64
N LEU A 204 8.45 3.96 3.19
CA LEU A 204 8.69 5.13 4.02
C LEU A 204 7.51 6.09 3.90
N TYR A 205 7.09 6.72 5.01
CA TYR A 205 5.92 7.60 5.00
C TYR A 205 6.00 8.69 6.07
N GLY A 206 5.35 9.83 5.83
CA GLY A 206 5.22 10.92 6.80
C GLY A 206 4.04 10.73 7.76
N PRO A 207 3.87 11.62 8.76
CA PRO A 207 2.82 11.49 9.79
C PRO A 207 1.40 11.74 9.27
N ASN A 208 1.22 12.40 8.11
CA ASN A 208 -0.06 12.80 7.59
C ASN A 208 -0.64 11.75 6.64
N VAL A 209 -1.14 10.66 7.20
CA VAL A 209 -1.67 9.51 6.42
C VAL A 209 -3.20 9.41 6.43
N GLY A 210 -3.88 10.28 7.18
CA GLY A 210 -5.34 10.45 7.18
C GLY A 210 -6.12 9.13 7.24
N ARG A 211 -6.94 8.90 6.23
CA ARG A 211 -7.80 7.69 6.12
C ARG A 211 -7.02 6.37 6.06
N TYR A 212 -5.73 6.41 5.77
CA TYR A 212 -4.89 5.21 5.68
C TYR A 212 -4.18 4.86 7.00
N LEU A 213 -4.44 5.59 8.10
CA LEU A 213 -3.76 5.41 9.39
C LEU A 213 -3.75 3.94 9.85
N ASN A 214 -4.90 3.26 9.83
CA ASN A 214 -5.00 1.86 10.24
C ASN A 214 -4.17 0.92 9.35
N ARG A 215 -4.06 1.23 8.05
CA ARG A 215 -3.22 0.46 7.13
C ARG A 215 -1.74 0.67 7.46
N TYR A 216 -1.29 1.91 7.58
CA TYR A 216 0.10 2.22 7.94
C TYR A 216 0.49 1.64 9.31
N SER A 217 -0.40 1.67 10.31
CA SER A 217 -0.12 1.05 11.62
C SER A 217 0.19 -0.44 11.49
N ARG A 218 -0.60 -1.18 10.72
CA ARG A 218 -0.36 -2.62 10.48
C ARG A 218 0.98 -2.89 9.79
N TYR A 219 1.32 -2.10 8.76
CA TYR A 219 2.60 -2.22 8.09
C TYR A 219 3.77 -1.86 9.02
N ALA A 220 3.62 -0.83 9.85
CA ALA A 220 4.63 -0.44 10.82
C ALA A 220 4.84 -1.50 11.92
N GLU A 221 3.75 -2.08 12.47
CA GLU A 221 3.79 -3.16 13.45
C GLU A 221 4.46 -4.43 12.89
N ALA A 222 4.27 -4.72 11.60
CA ALA A 222 4.93 -5.82 10.91
C ALA A 222 6.40 -5.52 10.53
N GLY A 223 6.92 -4.32 10.82
CA GLY A 223 8.25 -3.90 10.38
C GLY A 223 8.36 -3.64 8.87
N ALA A 224 7.23 -3.49 8.20
CA ALA A 224 7.09 -3.34 6.76
C ALA A 224 7.06 -1.89 6.28
N ALA A 225 6.82 -0.94 7.19
CA ALA A 225 6.81 0.47 6.90
C ALA A 225 7.50 1.26 8.02
N ARG A 226 8.08 2.41 7.68
CA ARG A 226 8.76 3.29 8.62
C ARG A 226 8.33 4.73 8.47
N ILE A 227 7.96 5.35 9.60
CA ILE A 227 7.62 6.77 9.65
C ILE A 227 8.89 7.64 9.59
N VAL A 228 8.82 8.72 8.80
CA VAL A 228 9.82 9.78 8.70
C VAL A 228 9.12 11.13 8.91
N ARG A 229 9.84 12.16 9.35
CA ARG A 229 9.23 13.45 9.70
C ARG A 229 9.84 14.64 8.98
N ASP A 230 11.06 14.49 8.53
CA ASP A 230 11.90 15.55 7.97
C ASP A 230 12.99 14.97 7.07
N SER A 231 13.79 15.84 6.45
CA SER A 231 14.91 15.43 5.61
C SER A 231 15.95 14.57 6.36
N PRO A 232 16.39 14.88 7.59
CA PRO A 232 17.32 14.03 8.33
C PRO A 232 16.80 12.60 8.56
N THR A 233 15.54 12.45 8.97
CA THR A 233 14.95 11.12 9.23
C THR A 233 14.69 10.34 7.95
N LEU A 234 14.30 11.02 6.86
CA LEU A 234 14.15 10.41 5.54
C LEU A 234 15.51 9.98 5.00
N THR A 235 16.54 10.84 5.12
CA THR A 235 17.91 10.53 4.70
C THR A 235 18.44 9.27 5.40
N ALA A 236 18.34 9.23 6.73
CA ALA A 236 18.80 8.08 7.51
C ALA A 236 18.06 6.77 7.12
N ALA A 237 16.76 6.88 6.83
CA ALA A 237 15.96 5.74 6.41
C ALA A 237 16.35 5.24 5.01
N VAL A 238 16.50 6.14 4.04
CA VAL A 238 16.90 5.79 2.67
C VAL A 238 18.32 5.23 2.65
N GLN A 239 19.29 5.86 3.35
CA GLN A 239 20.66 5.38 3.43
C GLN A 239 20.76 3.96 4.01
N ARG A 240 19.93 3.64 5.01
CA ARG A 240 19.86 2.28 5.56
C ARG A 240 19.30 1.28 4.55
N LEU A 241 18.24 1.67 3.83
CA LEU A 241 17.50 0.80 2.89
C LEU A 241 18.15 0.71 1.50
N ILE A 242 19.15 1.51 1.20
CA ILE A 242 19.98 1.34 -0.01
C ILE A 242 20.73 0.00 0.03
N ALA A 243 21.03 -0.53 1.22
CA ALA A 243 21.54 -1.88 1.37
C ALA A 243 20.44 -2.91 0.96
N PRO A 244 20.67 -3.73 -0.08
CA PRO A 244 19.62 -4.59 -0.66
C PRO A 244 19.01 -5.58 0.32
N ASP A 245 19.80 -6.08 1.27
CA ASP A 245 19.36 -6.99 2.34
C ASP A 245 18.33 -6.31 3.27
N GLN A 246 18.59 -5.07 3.64
CA GLN A 246 17.70 -4.30 4.51
C GLN A 246 16.38 -3.94 3.79
N ALA A 247 16.45 -3.52 2.55
CA ALA A 247 15.25 -3.28 1.74
C ALA A 247 14.45 -4.56 1.54
N ALA A 248 15.10 -5.68 1.22
CA ALA A 248 14.43 -6.97 1.00
C ALA A 248 13.67 -7.46 2.22
N VAL A 249 14.23 -7.33 3.44
CA VAL A 249 13.54 -7.71 4.68
C VAL A 249 12.26 -6.90 4.86
N MET A 250 12.34 -5.59 4.71
CA MET A 250 11.16 -4.71 4.85
C MET A 250 10.13 -4.94 3.75
N ALA A 251 10.57 -5.10 2.49
CA ALA A 251 9.72 -5.37 1.35
C ALA A 251 9.02 -6.73 1.46
N HIS A 252 9.70 -7.77 1.95
CA HIS A 252 9.09 -9.06 2.19
C HIS A 252 7.99 -8.98 3.27
N ALA A 253 8.27 -8.30 4.38
CA ALA A 253 7.27 -8.05 5.41
C ALA A 253 6.06 -7.26 4.86
N ALA A 254 6.29 -6.30 3.96
CA ALA A 254 5.23 -5.54 3.30
C ALA A 254 4.38 -6.44 2.40
N TRP A 255 5.01 -7.27 1.60
CA TRP A 255 4.33 -8.23 0.73
C TRP A 255 3.50 -9.24 1.53
N ASP A 256 4.02 -9.75 2.66
CA ASP A 256 3.30 -10.67 3.55
C ASP A 256 2.01 -10.05 4.11
N VAL A 257 2.06 -8.76 4.51
CA VAL A 257 0.87 -8.05 4.99
C VAL A 257 -0.14 -7.87 3.86
N ALA A 258 0.31 -7.47 2.68
CA ALA A 258 -0.52 -7.27 1.50
C ALA A 258 -1.17 -8.59 1.02
N SER A 259 -0.41 -9.67 0.99
CA SER A 259 -0.86 -10.99 0.49
C SER A 259 -1.88 -11.64 1.41
N ARG A 260 -1.74 -11.50 2.72
CA ARG A 260 -2.72 -12.03 3.68
C ARG A 260 -4.12 -11.42 3.48
N GLY A 261 -4.18 -10.11 3.22
CA GLY A 261 -5.45 -9.44 2.92
C GLY A 261 -6.08 -9.93 1.61
N ALA A 262 -5.27 -10.15 0.57
CA ALA A 262 -5.73 -10.66 -0.71
C ALA A 262 -6.35 -12.06 -0.58
N ALA A 263 -5.71 -12.99 0.12
CA ALA A 263 -6.21 -14.36 0.29
C ALA A 263 -7.59 -14.44 0.96
N VAL A 264 -7.88 -13.54 1.91
CA VAL A 264 -9.21 -13.48 2.55
C VAL A 264 -10.25 -12.93 1.58
N THR A 265 -9.88 -11.91 0.80
CA THR A 265 -10.76 -11.31 -0.22
C THR A 265 -11.10 -12.31 -1.32
N ASP A 266 -10.11 -13.00 -1.85
CA ASP A 266 -10.28 -14.03 -2.89
C ASP A 266 -11.22 -15.13 -2.40
N ARG A 267 -11.01 -15.63 -1.18
CA ARG A 267 -11.87 -16.64 -0.57
C ARG A 267 -13.33 -16.20 -0.45
N ILE A 268 -13.55 -14.94 -0.06
CA ILE A 268 -14.91 -14.39 0.04
C ILE A 268 -15.52 -14.24 -1.34
N GLN A 269 -14.75 -13.78 -2.33
CA GLN A 269 -15.19 -13.66 -3.71
C GLN A 269 -15.59 -15.01 -4.29
N ASP A 270 -14.76 -16.04 -4.15
CA ASP A 270 -15.05 -17.41 -4.62
C ASP A 270 -16.33 -17.95 -3.97
N MET A 271 -16.51 -17.76 -2.68
CA MET A 271 -17.71 -18.18 -1.96
C MET A 271 -18.98 -17.49 -2.49
N LEU A 272 -18.90 -16.20 -2.82
CA LEU A 272 -20.03 -15.45 -3.37
C LEU A 272 -20.34 -15.87 -4.80
N LEU A 273 -19.32 -16.09 -5.64
CA LEU A 273 -19.48 -16.57 -7.02
C LEU A 273 -20.10 -17.97 -7.05
N ASP A 274 -19.58 -18.92 -6.27
CA ASP A 274 -20.13 -20.25 -6.12
C ASP A 274 -21.62 -20.21 -5.73
N ARG A 275 -22.00 -19.26 -4.90
CA ARG A 275 -23.39 -19.13 -4.47
C ARG A 275 -24.27 -18.55 -5.55
N LEU A 276 -23.80 -17.58 -6.32
CA LEU A 276 -24.52 -17.02 -7.48
C LEU A 276 -24.75 -18.09 -8.54
N ASP A 277 -23.73 -18.87 -8.87
CA ASP A 277 -23.84 -19.97 -9.84
C ASP A 277 -24.88 -21.02 -9.44
N ARG A 278 -24.93 -21.38 -8.16
CA ARG A 278 -25.97 -22.29 -7.63
C ARG A 278 -27.36 -21.69 -7.67
N LEU A 279 -27.54 -20.40 -7.53
CA LEU A 279 -28.82 -19.72 -7.62
C LEU A 279 -29.29 -19.64 -9.07
N ASP A 280 -28.38 -19.46 -10.02
CA ASP A 280 -28.73 -19.44 -11.46
C ASP A 280 -28.99 -20.83 -11.99
N ALA A 281 -28.30 -21.87 -11.53
CA ALA A 281 -28.58 -23.27 -11.86
C ALA A 281 -29.92 -23.78 -11.29
N ALA A 282 -30.49 -23.12 -10.30
CA ALA A 282 -31.75 -23.46 -9.66
C ALA A 282 -32.99 -22.72 -10.27
N ARG A 283 -32.74 -21.87 -11.28
CA ARG A 283 -33.78 -21.20 -12.08
C ARG A 283 -34.14 -21.99 -13.33
#